data_1c995bdee571741291dd308df69a7024
#
_entry.id   1c995bdee571741291dd308df69a7024
#
_cell.length_a   1.000
_cell.length_b   1.000
_cell.length_c   1.000
_cell.angle_alpha   90.00
_cell.angle_beta   90.00
_cell.angle_gamma   90.00
#
_symmetry.space_group_name_H-M   'P 1'
#
loop_
_entity.id
_entity.type
_entity.pdbx_description
1 polymer ?
#
loop_
_entity_poly.entity_id
_entity_poly.type
_entity_poly.pdbx_seq_one_letter_code
_entity_poly.pdbx_strand_id
1 'polypeptide(L)'
;MAGYLRPLLAVLMLFCASPGITAEAQKDPLDSFMWERYRERFLGDTPVRFDQRVRVQAPAFAEDSGQVPIDVDASAFNGRFQRMLLWVELNPIPLVFDYRPLSDGLANLSINVRLEQSSAVRVAVLSDGVWHVGGTRIEGEGGGCTTPGIAKTEDNWSRDFGKIMARRFDHEPGSRVRVKLSHPMDSGLIPSTRPFYVEQVAFIRDGEPAATMAWQASVSENPELALTLKGDSDASYRFQARDNNGNEFDHAIP
;
A
#
# COMPACT_ATOMS: atom_id res chain seq x y z
N MET A 1 42.64 -60.12 44.27
CA MET A 1 41.33 -59.53 43.98
C MET A 1 41.54 -58.04 43.86
N ALA A 2 41.62 -57.56 42.64
CA ALA A 2 41.86 -56.13 42.32
C ALA A 2 40.55 -55.48 41.92
N GLY A 3 40.06 -54.53 42.71
CA GLY A 3 38.87 -53.77 42.46
C GLY A 3 39.20 -52.53 41.57
N TYR A 4 38.61 -52.47 40.37
CA TYR A 4 38.76 -51.33 39.52
C TYR A 4 37.71 -50.25 39.87
N LEU A 5 38.18 -49.08 40.36
CA LEU A 5 37.40 -47.88 40.58
C LEU A 5 37.24 -47.17 39.21
N ARG A 6 36.02 -47.05 38.66
CA ARG A 6 35.71 -46.23 37.47
C ARG A 6 35.41 -44.78 37.91
N PRO A 7 36.05 -43.74 37.31
CA PRO A 7 35.65 -42.37 37.56
C PRO A 7 34.40 -42.03 36.73
N LEU A 8 33.38 -41.48 37.41
CA LEU A 8 32.20 -40.85 36.79
C LEU A 8 32.62 -39.48 36.27
N LEU A 9 32.61 -39.32 34.94
CA LEU A 9 32.80 -38.02 34.29
C LEU A 9 31.47 -37.28 34.30
N ALA A 10 31.31 -36.27 35.13
CA ALA A 10 30.15 -35.37 35.11
C ALA A 10 30.36 -34.34 34.00
N VAL A 11 29.59 -34.47 32.94
CA VAL A 11 29.52 -33.46 31.84
C VAL A 11 28.63 -32.31 32.31
N LEU A 12 29.25 -31.19 32.65
CA LEU A 12 28.58 -29.94 32.98
C LEU A 12 28.12 -29.26 31.65
N MET A 13 26.84 -29.39 31.31
CA MET A 13 26.27 -28.63 30.20
C MET A 13 26.11 -27.17 30.62
N LEU A 14 26.98 -26.31 30.12
CA LEU A 14 26.80 -24.86 30.20
C LEU A 14 25.68 -24.45 29.24
N PHE A 15 24.49 -24.15 29.76
CA PHE A 15 23.44 -23.46 29.04
C PHE A 15 23.86 -21.99 28.85
N CYS A 16 24.37 -21.66 27.65
CA CYS A 16 24.51 -20.27 27.25
C CYS A 16 23.13 -19.70 26.98
N ALA A 17 22.53 -19.06 27.96
CA ALA A 17 21.38 -18.20 27.78
C ALA A 17 21.84 -16.99 26.94
N SER A 18 21.52 -16.98 25.63
CA SER A 18 21.67 -15.79 24.80
C SER A 18 20.78 -14.69 25.38
N PRO A 19 21.30 -13.50 25.72
CA PRO A 19 20.45 -12.40 26.12
C PRO A 19 19.51 -12.08 24.92
N GLY A 20 18.22 -12.31 25.12
CA GLY A 20 17.20 -11.82 24.20
C GLY A 20 17.34 -10.30 24.14
N ILE A 21 17.79 -9.79 22.98
CA ILE A 21 17.76 -8.36 22.70
C ILE A 21 16.28 -8.00 22.57
N THR A 22 15.70 -7.53 23.67
CA THR A 22 14.42 -6.82 23.60
C THR A 22 14.67 -5.55 22.80
N ALA A 23 14.28 -5.55 21.53
CA ALA A 23 14.31 -4.35 20.73
C ALA A 23 13.41 -3.32 21.44
N GLU A 24 14.02 -2.26 21.95
CA GLU A 24 13.31 -1.14 22.55
C GLU A 24 12.32 -0.62 21.49
N ALA A 25 11.04 -0.53 21.83
CA ALA A 25 10.00 -0.10 20.90
C ALA A 25 10.36 1.31 20.41
N GLN A 26 10.66 1.44 19.12
CA GLN A 26 10.99 2.74 18.54
C GLN A 26 9.80 3.68 18.71
N LYS A 27 10.06 4.88 19.26
CA LYS A 27 9.04 5.94 19.35
C LYS A 27 8.55 6.29 17.93
N ASP A 28 7.22 6.44 17.79
CA ASP A 28 6.60 6.88 16.53
C ASP A 28 7.12 8.26 16.10
N PRO A 29 7.77 8.39 14.92
CA PRO A 29 8.29 9.68 14.45
C PRO A 29 7.21 10.73 14.18
N LEU A 30 5.96 10.30 13.95
CA LEU A 30 4.82 11.20 13.71
C LEU A 30 4.00 11.47 14.98
N ASP A 31 4.37 10.88 16.13
CA ASP A 31 3.72 11.06 17.43
C ASP A 31 2.18 10.93 17.35
N SER A 32 1.71 9.90 16.62
CA SER A 32 0.28 9.68 16.39
C SER A 32 -0.34 8.79 17.45
N PHE A 33 -1.44 9.24 18.05
CA PHE A 33 -2.21 8.46 19.02
C PHE A 33 -2.88 7.21 18.41
N MET A 34 -2.99 7.14 17.06
CA MET A 34 -3.59 6.02 16.35
C MET A 34 -2.58 4.94 15.97
N TRP A 35 -1.28 5.22 16.13
CA TRP A 35 -0.22 4.33 15.66
C TRP A 35 -0.36 2.90 16.19
N GLU A 36 -0.43 2.71 17.51
CA GLU A 36 -0.47 1.36 18.11
C GLU A 36 -1.69 0.56 17.63
N ARG A 37 -2.86 1.22 17.53
CA ARG A 37 -4.07 0.58 17.02
C ARG A 37 -3.90 0.04 15.60
N TYR A 38 -3.27 0.80 14.69
CA TYR A 38 -3.10 0.36 13.31
C TYR A 38 -1.90 -0.56 13.14
N ARG A 39 -0.87 -0.40 13.95
CA ARG A 39 0.22 -1.37 14.03
C ARG A 39 -0.33 -2.77 14.32
N GLU A 40 -1.11 -2.92 15.38
CA GLU A 40 -1.74 -4.19 15.74
C GLU A 40 -2.68 -4.71 14.64
N ARG A 41 -3.55 -3.84 14.13
CA ARG A 41 -4.58 -4.21 13.16
C ARG A 41 -4.02 -4.66 11.81
N PHE A 42 -2.99 -3.97 11.30
CA PHE A 42 -2.49 -4.17 9.93
C PHE A 42 -1.19 -4.96 9.88
N LEU A 43 -0.33 -4.83 10.89
CA LEU A 43 1.00 -5.42 10.89
C LEU A 43 1.10 -6.65 11.81
N GLY A 44 0.18 -6.78 12.79
CA GLY A 44 0.11 -7.90 13.72
C GLY A 44 1.34 -8.01 14.60
N ASP A 45 1.76 -9.25 14.85
CA ASP A 45 2.92 -9.57 15.70
C ASP A 45 4.26 -9.55 14.95
N THR A 46 4.23 -9.26 13.64
CA THR A 46 5.45 -9.17 12.84
C THR A 46 6.31 -8.00 13.33
N PRO A 47 7.63 -8.17 13.48
CA PRO A 47 8.53 -7.10 13.89
C PRO A 47 8.37 -5.85 13.01
N VAL A 48 8.38 -4.68 13.65
CA VAL A 48 8.19 -3.39 12.98
C VAL A 48 9.40 -2.50 13.23
N ARG A 49 9.79 -1.75 12.21
CA ARG A 49 10.84 -0.73 12.27
C ARG A 49 10.42 0.51 11.51
N PHE A 50 10.57 1.69 12.11
CA PHE A 50 10.54 2.94 11.36
C PHE A 50 11.80 3.06 10.51
N ASP A 51 11.63 3.33 9.21
CA ASP A 51 12.71 3.24 8.23
C ASP A 51 12.63 4.38 7.20
N GLN A 52 13.64 5.25 7.21
CA GLN A 52 13.71 6.40 6.30
C GLN A 52 13.84 6.01 4.81
N ARG A 53 14.11 4.74 4.51
CA ARG A 53 14.08 4.21 3.14
C ARG A 53 12.67 4.03 2.59
N VAL A 54 11.65 4.03 3.44
CA VAL A 54 10.24 4.11 3.04
C VAL A 54 9.86 5.58 3.05
N ARG A 55 9.99 6.22 1.90
CA ARG A 55 9.68 7.64 1.71
C ARG A 55 8.24 7.82 1.27
N VAL A 56 7.51 8.67 1.97
CA VAL A 56 6.14 9.03 1.65
C VAL A 56 6.10 10.53 1.46
N GLN A 57 5.74 10.96 0.25
CA GLN A 57 5.62 12.37 -0.11
C GLN A 57 4.15 12.70 -0.37
N ALA A 58 3.71 13.80 0.16
CA ALA A 58 2.38 14.35 0.00
C ALA A 58 2.44 15.87 0.17
N PRO A 59 1.44 16.64 -0.28
CA PRO A 59 1.35 18.05 0.03
C PRO A 59 1.22 18.23 1.55
N ALA A 60 1.87 19.26 2.09
CA ALA A 60 1.75 19.60 3.52
C ALA A 60 0.30 19.97 3.88
N PHE A 61 -0.43 20.57 2.94
CA PHE A 61 -1.85 20.91 3.05
C PHE A 61 -2.61 20.39 1.81
N ALA A 62 -3.71 19.70 2.03
CA ALA A 62 -4.61 19.20 0.99
C ALA A 62 -5.58 20.30 0.58
N GLU A 63 -5.37 20.91 -0.59
CA GLU A 63 -6.30 21.90 -1.16
C GLU A 63 -7.62 21.24 -1.59
N ASP A 64 -7.55 20.00 -2.10
CA ASP A 64 -8.70 19.14 -2.41
C ASP A 64 -8.59 17.86 -1.60
N SER A 65 -9.38 17.77 -0.54
CA SER A 65 -9.42 16.60 0.34
C SER A 65 -9.97 15.34 -0.35
N GLY A 66 -10.61 15.46 -1.51
CA GLY A 66 -11.08 14.33 -2.34
C GLY A 66 -9.98 13.76 -3.24
N GLN A 67 -8.89 14.50 -3.49
CA GLN A 67 -7.88 14.18 -4.51
C GLN A 67 -6.44 14.46 -4.01
N VAL A 68 -6.06 13.87 -2.87
CA VAL A 68 -4.74 14.10 -2.27
C VAL A 68 -3.70 13.17 -2.88
N PRO A 69 -2.69 13.68 -3.61
CA PRO A 69 -1.66 12.86 -4.21
C PRO A 69 -0.68 12.34 -3.14
N ILE A 70 -0.40 11.04 -3.20
CA ILE A 70 0.59 10.36 -2.36
C ILE A 70 1.60 9.69 -3.29
N ASP A 71 2.87 10.05 -3.12
CA ASP A 71 3.99 9.39 -3.76
C ASP A 71 4.74 8.51 -2.76
N VAL A 72 4.97 7.27 -3.13
CA VAL A 72 5.71 6.29 -2.33
C VAL A 72 6.98 5.90 -3.06
N ASP A 73 8.12 6.08 -2.41
CA ASP A 73 9.39 5.53 -2.86
C ASP A 73 10.01 4.67 -1.77
N ALA A 74 9.93 3.36 -1.98
CA ALA A 74 10.59 2.35 -1.19
C ALA A 74 11.53 1.49 -2.06
N SER A 75 12.15 2.09 -3.07
CA SER A 75 13.00 1.42 -4.06
C SER A 75 14.17 0.63 -3.45
N ALA A 76 14.62 1.01 -2.25
CA ALA A 76 15.60 0.26 -1.48
C ALA A 76 15.18 -1.18 -1.18
N PHE A 77 13.90 -1.51 -1.30
CA PHE A 77 13.33 -2.84 -1.08
C PHE A 77 12.99 -3.60 -2.37
N ASN A 78 13.26 -3.02 -3.53
CA ASN A 78 12.99 -3.68 -4.81
C ASN A 78 13.64 -5.07 -4.88
N GLY A 79 12.86 -6.05 -5.38
CA GLY A 79 13.28 -7.44 -5.51
C GLY A 79 13.25 -8.28 -4.23
N ARG A 80 12.92 -7.71 -3.07
CA ARG A 80 12.83 -8.42 -1.77
C ARG A 80 11.61 -8.10 -0.93
N PHE A 81 10.79 -7.11 -1.28
CA PHE A 81 9.56 -6.89 -0.54
C PHE A 81 8.46 -7.84 -0.99
N GLN A 82 7.60 -8.23 -0.06
CA GLN A 82 6.53 -9.20 -0.27
C GLN A 82 5.15 -8.53 -0.26
N ARG A 83 5.02 -7.40 0.43
CA ARG A 83 3.75 -6.71 0.61
C ARG A 83 3.99 -5.24 0.94
N MET A 84 3.11 -4.37 0.49
CA MET A 84 3.08 -2.96 0.88
C MET A 84 1.65 -2.56 1.24
N LEU A 85 1.51 -1.87 2.36
CA LEU A 85 0.24 -1.30 2.82
C LEU A 85 0.35 0.21 2.85
N LEU A 86 -0.73 0.90 2.47
CA LEU A 86 -0.90 2.34 2.70
C LEU A 86 -2.19 2.56 3.49
N TRP A 87 -2.13 3.40 4.51
CA TRP A 87 -3.32 3.82 5.26
C TRP A 87 -3.24 5.28 5.69
N VAL A 88 -4.43 5.88 5.88
CA VAL A 88 -4.65 7.22 6.41
C VAL A 88 -5.34 7.08 7.75
N GLU A 89 -4.67 7.46 8.83
CA GLU A 89 -5.05 7.04 10.19
C GLU A 89 -6.43 7.54 10.64
N LEU A 90 -6.82 8.73 10.25
CA LEU A 90 -8.09 9.34 10.68
C LEU A 90 -9.20 9.28 9.63
N ASN A 91 -9.01 8.49 8.56
CA ASN A 91 -10.10 8.20 7.64
C ASN A 91 -11.06 7.16 8.23
N PRO A 92 -12.37 7.24 7.95
CA PRO A 92 -13.35 6.22 8.34
C PRO A 92 -13.05 4.83 7.78
N ILE A 93 -12.48 4.80 6.56
CA ILE A 93 -11.92 3.61 5.93
C ILE A 93 -10.40 3.84 5.83
N PRO A 94 -9.62 3.45 6.86
CA PRO A 94 -8.22 3.88 6.94
C PRO A 94 -7.30 3.19 5.93
N LEU A 95 -7.47 1.89 5.67
CA LEU A 95 -6.67 1.19 4.66
C LEU A 95 -7.02 1.73 3.28
N VAL A 96 -6.01 2.07 2.49
CA VAL A 96 -6.15 2.53 1.11
C VAL A 96 -5.91 1.38 0.15
N PHE A 97 -4.79 0.70 0.32
CA PHE A 97 -4.47 -0.49 -0.49
C PHE A 97 -3.60 -1.51 0.25
N ASP A 98 -3.66 -2.75 -0.26
CA ASP A 98 -2.76 -3.87 0.01
C ASP A 98 -2.12 -4.30 -1.32
N TYR A 99 -0.83 -4.03 -1.49
CA TYR A 99 -0.08 -4.27 -2.70
C TYR A 99 0.85 -5.48 -2.57
N ARG A 100 0.81 -6.37 -3.55
CA ARG A 100 1.68 -7.54 -3.69
C ARG A 100 2.46 -7.44 -5.01
N PRO A 101 3.80 -7.39 -4.97
CA PRO A 101 4.63 -7.15 -6.15
C PRO A 101 4.69 -8.33 -7.12
N LEU A 102 4.32 -9.54 -6.69
CA LEU A 102 4.48 -10.78 -7.46
C LEU A 102 5.87 -10.87 -8.09
N SER A 103 5.94 -11.02 -9.45
CA SER A 103 7.21 -11.17 -10.16
C SER A 103 7.93 -9.84 -10.44
N ASP A 104 7.18 -8.78 -10.75
CA ASP A 104 7.72 -7.60 -11.42
C ASP A 104 7.34 -6.26 -10.79
N GLY A 105 6.46 -6.25 -9.81
CA GLY A 105 6.10 -5.02 -9.11
C GLY A 105 7.28 -4.42 -8.36
N LEU A 106 7.54 -3.13 -8.56
CA LEU A 106 8.53 -2.38 -7.80
C LEU A 106 7.88 -1.51 -6.73
N ALA A 107 8.68 -1.13 -5.73
CA ALA A 107 8.20 -0.41 -4.55
C ALA A 107 8.13 1.11 -4.77
N ASN A 108 7.72 1.55 -5.98
CA ASN A 108 7.54 2.95 -6.34
C ASN A 108 6.17 3.12 -6.98
N LEU A 109 5.32 3.90 -6.33
CA LEU A 109 3.98 4.18 -6.86
C LEU A 109 3.48 5.57 -6.46
N SER A 110 2.52 6.08 -7.22
CA SER A 110 1.76 7.28 -6.90
C SER A 110 0.28 6.98 -7.02
N ILE A 111 -0.51 7.45 -6.07
CA ILE A 111 -1.95 7.26 -6.04
C ILE A 111 -2.62 8.46 -5.37
N ASN A 112 -3.84 8.82 -5.80
CA ASN A 112 -4.65 9.83 -5.11
C ASN A 112 -5.56 9.17 -4.07
N VAL A 113 -5.64 9.77 -2.90
CA VAL A 113 -6.45 9.30 -1.78
C VAL A 113 -7.41 10.37 -1.29
N ARG A 114 -8.48 9.96 -0.63
CA ARG A 114 -9.38 10.84 0.11
C ARG A 114 -8.82 11.11 1.50
N LEU A 115 -9.01 12.32 1.99
CA LEU A 115 -8.63 12.77 3.33
C LEU A 115 -9.86 13.27 4.08
N GLU A 116 -10.26 12.60 5.16
CA GLU A 116 -11.42 13.04 5.95
C GLU A 116 -11.09 14.17 6.90
N GLN A 117 -9.88 14.21 7.41
CA GLN A 117 -9.36 15.28 8.28
C GLN A 117 -7.83 15.22 8.29
N SER A 118 -7.20 16.27 8.81
CA SER A 118 -5.73 16.29 9.02
C SER A 118 -5.25 15.01 9.67
N SER A 119 -4.29 14.30 9.05
CA SER A 119 -3.98 12.92 9.42
C SER A 119 -2.52 12.55 9.16
N ALA A 120 -2.05 11.56 9.89
CA ALA A 120 -0.86 10.81 9.49
C ALA A 120 -1.22 9.83 8.36
N VAL A 121 -0.38 9.80 7.33
CA VAL A 121 -0.38 8.82 6.24
C VAL A 121 0.81 7.91 6.42
N ARG A 122 0.58 6.61 6.37
CA ARG A 122 1.60 5.59 6.61
C ARG A 122 1.73 4.65 5.43
N VAL A 123 2.95 4.25 5.20
CA VAL A 123 3.29 3.14 4.30
C VAL A 123 4.12 2.13 5.07
N ALA A 124 3.74 0.86 4.99
CA ALA A 124 4.51 -0.26 5.54
C ALA A 124 4.90 -1.20 4.42
N VAL A 125 6.18 -1.56 4.37
CA VAL A 125 6.76 -2.50 3.41
C VAL A 125 7.27 -3.72 4.15
N LEU A 126 6.73 -4.90 3.84
CA LEU A 126 7.20 -6.17 4.38
C LEU A 126 8.38 -6.67 3.58
N SER A 127 9.53 -6.77 4.20
CA SER A 127 10.75 -7.34 3.61
C SER A 127 11.50 -8.15 4.66
N ASP A 128 11.96 -9.33 4.28
CA ASP A 128 12.77 -10.22 5.14
C ASP A 128 12.13 -10.48 6.53
N GLY A 129 10.78 -10.59 6.58
CA GLY A 129 10.03 -10.86 7.81
C GLY A 129 9.91 -9.66 8.76
N VAL A 130 10.23 -8.44 8.31
CA VAL A 130 10.13 -7.20 9.09
C VAL A 130 9.28 -6.19 8.32
N TRP A 131 8.38 -5.50 9.01
CA TRP A 131 7.69 -4.34 8.48
C TRP A 131 8.56 -3.09 8.62
N HIS A 132 8.90 -2.48 7.50
CA HIS A 132 9.58 -1.19 7.42
C HIS A 132 8.54 -0.11 7.19
N VAL A 133 8.45 0.86 8.10
CA VAL A 133 7.36 1.85 8.10
C VAL A 133 7.91 3.25 7.90
N GLY A 134 7.34 3.95 6.93
CA GLY A 134 7.50 5.39 6.72
C GLY A 134 6.16 6.10 6.79
N GLY A 135 6.18 7.43 6.72
CA GLY A 135 4.95 8.20 6.72
C GLY A 135 5.19 9.71 6.72
N THR A 136 4.10 10.44 6.58
CA THR A 136 4.07 11.90 6.63
C THR A 136 2.75 12.37 7.26
N ARG A 137 2.66 13.65 7.64
CA ARG A 137 1.40 14.29 8.03
C ARG A 137 0.88 15.14 6.89
N ILE A 138 -0.43 15.18 6.76
CA ILE A 138 -1.14 16.05 5.83
C ILE A 138 -2.16 16.83 6.63
N GLU A 139 -2.13 18.14 6.50
CA GLU A 139 -3.15 19.03 6.98
C GLU A 139 -4.21 19.24 5.89
N GLY A 140 -5.46 19.50 6.26
CA GLY A 140 -6.53 19.75 5.31
C GLY A 140 -7.84 20.09 6.01
N GLU A 141 -8.76 20.72 5.28
CA GLU A 141 -10.09 21.04 5.79
C GLU A 141 -10.95 19.78 5.99
N GLY A 142 -10.63 18.70 5.27
CA GLY A 142 -11.28 17.42 5.43
C GLY A 142 -12.53 17.24 4.58
N GLY A 143 -13.34 16.21 4.95
CA GLY A 143 -14.59 15.89 4.26
C GLY A 143 -14.44 15.07 2.98
N GLY A 144 -13.21 14.68 2.60
CA GLY A 144 -12.96 13.97 1.34
C GLY A 144 -13.65 12.60 1.23
N CYS A 145 -13.93 11.95 2.36
CA CYS A 145 -14.61 10.65 2.38
C CYS A 145 -16.14 10.76 2.48
N THR A 146 -16.65 11.87 3.02
CA THR A 146 -18.05 12.09 3.35
C THR A 146 -18.73 13.12 2.46
N THR A 147 -18.00 13.80 1.59
CA THR A 147 -18.54 14.70 0.58
C THR A 147 -18.81 13.92 -0.71
N PRO A 148 -19.96 14.18 -1.40
CA PRO A 148 -20.23 13.58 -2.71
C PRO A 148 -19.13 13.87 -3.70
N GLY A 149 -18.69 12.82 -4.41
CA GLY A 149 -17.72 12.98 -5.47
C GLY A 149 -18.26 13.84 -6.62
N ILE A 150 -17.41 14.65 -7.22
CA ILE A 150 -17.75 15.53 -8.35
C ILE A 150 -18.18 14.68 -9.56
N ALA A 151 -17.60 13.50 -9.74
CA ALA A 151 -17.90 12.62 -10.86
C ALA A 151 -19.40 12.30 -11.02
N LYS A 152 -20.18 12.23 -9.92
CA LYS A 152 -21.63 11.98 -9.99
C LYS A 152 -22.49 13.24 -10.15
N THR A 153 -21.93 14.40 -9.93
CA THR A 153 -22.66 15.67 -10.12
C THR A 153 -22.70 16.10 -11.59
N GLU A 154 -21.85 15.49 -12.43
CA GLU A 154 -21.87 15.68 -13.88
C GLU A 154 -22.89 14.72 -14.51
N ASP A 155 -23.79 15.22 -15.33
CA ASP A 155 -24.84 14.45 -16.05
C ASP A 155 -24.28 13.32 -16.95
N ASN A 156 -22.98 13.24 -17.11
CA ASN A 156 -22.28 12.35 -18.04
C ASN A 156 -21.42 11.26 -17.39
N TRP A 157 -21.39 11.14 -16.06
CA TRP A 157 -20.52 10.15 -15.40
C TRP A 157 -20.74 8.72 -15.91
N SER A 158 -21.99 8.36 -16.18
CA SER A 158 -22.35 7.02 -16.69
C SER A 158 -21.84 6.76 -18.11
N ARG A 159 -21.60 7.83 -18.88
CA ARG A 159 -21.08 7.74 -20.26
C ARG A 159 -19.58 7.42 -20.27
N ASP A 160 -18.86 7.91 -19.27
CA ASP A 160 -17.41 7.69 -19.15
C ASP A 160 -17.06 6.55 -18.17
N PHE A 161 -18.06 5.95 -17.52
CA PHE A 161 -17.84 4.84 -16.60
C PHE A 161 -17.07 3.69 -17.25
N GLY A 162 -16.02 3.24 -16.59
CA GLY A 162 -15.15 2.16 -17.04
C GLY A 162 -14.15 2.56 -18.14
N LYS A 163 -14.14 3.82 -18.58
CA LYS A 163 -13.12 4.28 -19.52
C LYS A 163 -11.74 4.28 -18.87
N ILE A 164 -10.78 3.67 -19.55
CA ILE A 164 -9.40 3.61 -19.10
C ILE A 164 -8.51 4.42 -20.02
N MET A 165 -7.64 5.22 -19.43
CA MET A 165 -6.51 5.85 -20.08
C MET A 165 -5.23 5.30 -19.47
N ALA A 166 -4.34 4.76 -20.29
CA ALA A 166 -3.09 4.22 -19.84
C ALA A 166 -1.92 4.71 -20.70
N ARG A 167 -0.77 4.87 -20.08
CA ARG A 167 0.50 5.20 -20.75
C ARG A 167 1.64 4.49 -20.04
N ARG A 168 2.65 4.14 -20.83
CA ARG A 168 3.93 3.61 -20.35
C ARG A 168 5.05 4.61 -20.62
N PHE A 169 5.98 4.68 -19.72
CA PHE A 169 7.19 5.46 -19.81
C PHE A 169 8.36 4.54 -19.47
N ASP A 170 9.23 4.29 -20.41
CA ASP A 170 10.42 3.50 -20.17
C ASP A 170 11.39 4.27 -19.29
N HIS A 171 11.83 3.66 -18.22
CA HIS A 171 12.64 4.28 -17.18
C HIS A 171 13.41 3.20 -16.42
N GLU A 172 14.70 3.38 -16.22
CA GLU A 172 15.47 2.51 -15.31
C GLU A 172 14.98 2.66 -13.85
N PRO A 173 14.72 1.58 -13.10
CA PRO A 173 15.04 0.17 -13.42
C PRO A 173 13.89 -0.63 -14.09
N GLY A 174 12.95 -0.01 -14.77
CA GLY A 174 11.83 -0.68 -15.42
C GLY A 174 10.94 0.28 -16.19
N SER A 175 9.67 -0.08 -16.41
CA SER A 175 8.68 0.76 -17.05
C SER A 175 7.75 1.37 -16.00
N ARG A 176 7.57 2.69 -16.01
CA ARG A 176 6.54 3.35 -15.23
C ARG A 176 5.25 3.38 -16.02
N VAL A 177 4.25 2.67 -15.52
CA VAL A 177 2.90 2.67 -16.09
C VAL A 177 2.02 3.64 -15.33
N ARG A 178 1.23 4.44 -16.03
CA ARG A 178 0.22 5.34 -15.46
C ARG A 178 -1.13 4.96 -16.02
N VAL A 179 -2.09 4.73 -15.12
CA VAL A 179 -3.44 4.32 -15.47
C VAL A 179 -4.43 5.23 -14.76
N LYS A 180 -5.44 5.70 -15.50
CA LYS A 180 -6.61 6.38 -14.95
C LYS A 180 -7.85 5.62 -15.38
N LEU A 181 -8.70 5.27 -14.40
CA LEU A 181 -9.98 4.59 -14.62
C LEU A 181 -11.12 5.54 -14.22
N SER A 182 -12.09 5.75 -15.10
CA SER A 182 -13.30 6.52 -14.78
C SER A 182 -14.23 5.66 -13.92
N HIS A 183 -14.24 5.94 -12.61
CA HIS A 183 -15.04 5.20 -11.61
C HIS A 183 -15.36 6.11 -10.42
N PRO A 184 -16.60 6.12 -9.88
CA PRO A 184 -17.01 7.04 -8.81
C PRO A 184 -16.33 6.75 -7.47
N MET A 185 -15.85 5.54 -7.21
CA MET A 185 -15.21 5.16 -5.94
C MET A 185 -16.04 5.55 -4.70
N ASP A 186 -17.35 5.28 -4.73
CA ASP A 186 -18.23 5.62 -3.61
C ASP A 186 -17.88 4.82 -2.35
N SER A 187 -17.69 5.52 -1.26
CA SER A 187 -17.36 4.90 0.03
C SER A 187 -18.56 4.27 0.74
N GLY A 188 -19.81 4.67 0.39
CA GLY A 188 -21.00 4.34 1.12
C GLY A 188 -21.19 5.11 2.43
N LEU A 189 -20.32 6.08 2.73
CA LEU A 189 -20.38 6.91 3.95
C LEU A 189 -21.36 8.07 3.82
N ILE A 190 -21.76 8.40 2.60
CA ILE A 190 -22.76 9.43 2.33
C ILE A 190 -24.16 8.83 2.48
N PRO A 191 -25.11 9.50 3.16
CA PRO A 191 -26.47 9.01 3.31
C PRO A 191 -27.11 8.62 1.96
N SER A 192 -27.77 7.47 1.91
CA SER A 192 -28.41 6.90 0.72
C SER A 192 -27.48 6.45 -0.41
N THR A 193 -26.18 6.45 -0.19
CA THR A 193 -25.19 5.94 -1.14
C THR A 193 -24.73 4.54 -0.73
N ARG A 194 -24.68 3.60 -1.67
CA ARG A 194 -24.08 2.27 -1.43
C ARG A 194 -22.59 2.31 -1.77
N PRO A 195 -21.76 1.52 -1.08
CA PRO A 195 -20.38 1.34 -1.48
C PRO A 195 -20.31 0.86 -2.95
N PHE A 196 -19.55 1.56 -3.76
CA PHE A 196 -19.32 1.22 -5.15
C PHE A 196 -17.91 1.66 -5.54
N TYR A 197 -16.95 0.76 -5.45
CA TYR A 197 -15.52 1.06 -5.61
C TYR A 197 -14.79 -0.11 -6.25
N VAL A 198 -13.68 0.18 -6.88
CA VAL A 198 -12.73 -0.82 -7.39
C VAL A 198 -12.07 -1.50 -6.20
N GLU A 199 -12.22 -2.82 -6.10
CA GLU A 199 -11.66 -3.62 -5.00
C GLU A 199 -10.40 -4.39 -5.37
N GLN A 200 -10.22 -4.72 -6.66
CA GLN A 200 -9.09 -5.51 -7.15
C GLN A 200 -8.47 -4.86 -8.37
N VAL A 201 -7.16 -4.81 -8.38
CA VAL A 201 -6.35 -4.32 -9.49
C VAL A 201 -5.21 -5.29 -9.74
N ALA A 202 -4.95 -5.59 -11.00
CA ALA A 202 -3.82 -6.40 -11.45
C ALA A 202 -3.11 -5.75 -12.62
N PHE A 203 -1.79 -5.87 -12.62
CA PHE A 203 -0.96 -5.61 -13.78
C PHE A 203 -0.47 -6.94 -14.33
N ILE A 204 -0.73 -7.17 -15.59
CA ILE A 204 -0.35 -8.37 -16.32
C ILE A 204 0.81 -8.00 -17.23
N ARG A 205 1.88 -8.77 -17.21
CA ARG A 205 3.02 -8.65 -18.11
C ARG A 205 3.17 -9.94 -18.91
N ASP A 206 3.19 -9.84 -20.23
CA ASP A 206 3.36 -10.97 -21.14
C ASP A 206 2.40 -12.15 -20.86
N GLY A 207 1.16 -11.81 -20.41
CA GLY A 207 0.12 -12.78 -20.06
C GLY A 207 0.13 -13.27 -18.62
N GLU A 208 1.16 -12.95 -17.81
CA GLU A 208 1.29 -13.41 -16.43
C GLU A 208 1.10 -12.25 -15.42
N PRO A 209 0.51 -12.51 -14.25
CA PRO A 209 0.36 -11.50 -13.22
C PRO A 209 1.73 -10.99 -12.71
N ALA A 210 1.97 -9.70 -12.88
CA ALA A 210 3.19 -9.02 -12.46
C ALA A 210 3.06 -8.34 -11.10
N ALA A 211 1.88 -7.79 -10.81
CA ALA A 211 1.55 -7.12 -9.55
C ALA A 211 0.06 -7.14 -9.30
N THR A 212 -0.36 -7.19 -8.04
CA THR A 212 -1.77 -7.10 -7.64
C THR A 212 -1.96 -6.13 -6.49
N MET A 213 -3.13 -5.47 -6.45
CA MET A 213 -3.55 -4.61 -5.34
C MET A 213 -4.99 -4.89 -4.97
N ALA A 214 -5.26 -4.94 -3.66
CA ALA A 214 -6.61 -4.78 -3.15
C ALA A 214 -6.79 -3.32 -2.75
N TRP A 215 -7.78 -2.64 -3.33
CA TRP A 215 -8.10 -1.25 -3.03
C TRP A 215 -9.30 -1.14 -2.09
N GLN A 216 -9.38 -0.01 -1.40
CA GLN A 216 -10.52 0.36 -0.58
C GLN A 216 -11.14 1.67 -1.09
N ALA A 217 -12.32 1.98 -0.62
CA ALA A 217 -13.04 3.19 -1.04
C ALA A 217 -12.41 4.53 -0.55
N SER A 218 -11.27 4.46 0.13
CA SER A 218 -10.42 5.62 0.43
C SER A 218 -9.56 6.07 -0.73
N VAL A 219 -9.45 5.28 -1.80
CA VAL A 219 -8.90 5.76 -3.07
C VAL A 219 -9.84 6.80 -3.67
N SER A 220 -9.29 7.85 -4.24
CA SER A 220 -10.07 8.95 -4.83
C SER A 220 -10.95 8.50 -6.00
N GLU A 221 -11.99 9.28 -6.30
CA GLU A 221 -12.79 9.09 -7.52
C GLU A 221 -11.92 9.24 -8.78
N ASN A 222 -12.32 8.58 -9.86
CA ASN A 222 -11.54 8.51 -11.10
C ASN A 222 -10.08 8.16 -10.82
N PRO A 223 -9.84 7.02 -10.13
CA PRO A 223 -8.54 6.69 -9.59
C PRO A 223 -7.44 6.74 -10.63
N GLU A 224 -6.36 7.39 -10.25
CA GLU A 224 -5.14 7.45 -11.02
C GLU A 224 -4.02 6.78 -10.24
N LEU A 225 -3.40 5.77 -10.86
CA LEU A 225 -2.28 5.02 -10.30
C LEU A 225 -1.10 5.12 -11.26
N ALA A 226 0.06 5.50 -10.75
CA ALA A 226 1.33 5.26 -11.43
C ALA A 226 2.16 4.24 -10.65
N LEU A 227 2.57 3.16 -11.32
CA LEU A 227 3.34 2.07 -10.71
C LEU A 227 4.57 1.79 -11.57
N THR A 228 5.71 1.51 -10.95
CA THR A 228 6.88 1.03 -11.68
C THR A 228 6.86 -0.50 -11.69
N LEU A 229 6.98 -1.08 -12.89
CA LEU A 229 7.08 -2.52 -13.11
C LEU A 229 8.47 -2.84 -13.64
N LYS A 230 9.05 -3.93 -13.15
CA LYS A 230 10.29 -4.46 -13.71
C LYS A 230 10.03 -4.99 -15.11
N GLY A 231 10.90 -4.71 -16.04
CA GLY A 231 10.80 -5.19 -17.42
C GLY A 231 11.57 -4.32 -18.40
N ASP A 232 11.64 -4.81 -19.62
CA ASP A 232 12.26 -4.14 -20.76
C ASP A 232 11.21 -3.47 -21.65
N SER A 233 11.67 -2.74 -22.66
CA SER A 233 10.84 -2.01 -23.61
C SER A 233 9.88 -2.90 -24.42
N ASP A 234 10.23 -4.18 -24.57
CA ASP A 234 9.52 -5.11 -25.46
C ASP A 234 8.38 -5.85 -24.74
N ALA A 235 8.30 -5.75 -23.40
CA ALA A 235 7.24 -6.38 -22.63
C ALA A 235 5.86 -5.77 -22.92
N SER A 236 4.84 -6.63 -23.04
CA SER A 236 3.45 -6.21 -23.15
C SER A 236 2.83 -6.07 -21.75
N TYR A 237 2.09 -4.99 -21.54
CA TYR A 237 1.41 -4.76 -20.25
C TYR A 237 -0.09 -4.61 -20.45
N ARG A 238 -0.85 -5.13 -19.48
CA ARG A 238 -2.30 -4.91 -19.36
C ARG A 238 -2.64 -4.50 -17.94
N PHE A 239 -3.62 -3.64 -17.83
CA PHE A 239 -4.27 -3.29 -16.57
C PHE A 239 -5.60 -4.01 -16.50
N GLN A 240 -5.85 -4.70 -15.40
CA GLN A 240 -7.12 -5.33 -15.09
C GLN A 240 -7.63 -4.83 -13.75
N ALA A 241 -8.93 -4.60 -13.65
CA ALA A 241 -9.56 -4.22 -12.40
C ALA A 241 -10.96 -4.82 -12.29
N ARG A 242 -11.43 -4.96 -11.04
CA ARG A 242 -12.78 -5.39 -10.73
C ARG A 242 -13.33 -4.55 -9.59
N ASP A 243 -14.58 -4.13 -9.71
CA ASP A 243 -15.27 -3.45 -8.64
C ASP A 243 -16.11 -4.40 -7.76
N ASN A 244 -16.62 -3.89 -6.64
CA ASN A 244 -17.41 -4.66 -5.68
C ASN A 244 -18.84 -4.98 -6.17
N ASN A 245 -19.25 -4.50 -7.35
CA ASN A 245 -20.49 -4.88 -8.04
C ASN A 245 -20.25 -5.95 -9.12
N GLY A 246 -18.97 -6.35 -9.33
CA GLY A 246 -18.59 -7.38 -10.29
C GLY A 246 -18.33 -6.87 -11.70
N ASN A 247 -18.27 -5.55 -11.94
CA ASN A 247 -17.82 -5.04 -13.22
C ASN A 247 -16.32 -5.28 -13.38
N GLU A 248 -15.93 -5.73 -14.56
CA GLU A 248 -14.54 -6.02 -14.91
C GLU A 248 -14.05 -5.03 -15.96
N PHE A 249 -12.84 -4.56 -15.76
CA PHE A 249 -12.16 -3.59 -16.62
C PHE A 249 -10.85 -4.20 -17.08
N ASP A 250 -10.57 -4.12 -18.39
CA ASP A 250 -9.35 -4.67 -18.98
C ASP A 250 -8.85 -3.75 -20.10
N HIS A 251 -7.57 -3.36 -20.04
CA HIS A 251 -6.99 -2.42 -20.99
C HIS A 251 -5.51 -2.72 -21.25
N ALA A 252 -5.12 -2.79 -22.52
CA ALA A 252 -3.73 -2.88 -22.91
C ALA A 252 -3.02 -1.54 -22.65
N ILE A 253 -1.82 -1.59 -22.07
CA ILE A 253 -1.00 -0.41 -21.82
C ILE A 253 -0.03 -0.26 -23.01
N PRO A 254 -0.17 0.79 -23.82
CA PRO A 254 0.66 1.00 -25.01
C PRO A 254 2.11 1.35 -24.68
#